data_bec6161c8b74b657f2e0d03b856b4208
#
_entry.id   bec6161c8b74b657f2e0d03b856b4208
#
_cell.length_a   1.000
_cell.length_b   1.000
_cell.length_c   1.000
_cell.angle_alpha   90.00
_cell.angle_beta   90.00
_cell.angle_gamma   90.00
#
_symmetry.space_group_name_H-M   'P 1'
#
loop_
_entity.id
_entity.type
_entity.pdbx_description
1 polymer ?
#
loop_
_entity_poly.entity_id
_entity_poly.type
_entity_poly.pdbx_seq_one_letter_code
_entity_poly.pdbx_strand_id
1 'polypeptide(L)'
;MKLAKYQPTLSLKPTQFSLGVVEVEYKVKKMMKMSRHQLKKFIDEHPIPIVISPWKELCITDHHHFIFACWHANVKKVRVEIVKDFSNSKLSYVQFWKQMAKLNYAYLIDQFGNGPQSPLYLPSDIRGMADDPYRSLAWIVRKEGAYEKNKASFSEFVWSNFFRKKNLLSKQGKHGLKKVVGKAITLAKSAEAANLPGYISPKKLQAVIDQSAERTDYIPKDEKTGPLATAPTLKSDLKKSKTKT
;
A
#
# COMPACT_ATOMS: atom_id res chain seq x y z
N MET A 1 -28.17 -3.80 13.53
CA MET A 1 -27.87 -5.07 12.80
C MET A 1 -26.39 -5.38 13.01
N LYS A 2 -26.04 -6.57 13.51
CA LYS A 2 -24.63 -6.92 13.76
C LYS A 2 -23.93 -7.17 12.40
N LEU A 3 -22.90 -6.41 12.08
CA LEU A 3 -22.13 -6.61 10.84
C LEU A 3 -21.49 -8.00 10.84
N ALA A 4 -21.56 -8.71 9.72
CA ALA A 4 -20.89 -10.00 9.59
C ALA A 4 -19.36 -9.80 9.59
N LYS A 5 -18.62 -10.70 10.27
CA LYS A 5 -17.17 -10.68 10.44
C LYS A 5 -16.41 -10.67 9.09
N TYR A 6 -17.00 -11.29 8.06
CA TYR A 6 -16.44 -11.35 6.70
C TYR A 6 -17.32 -10.58 5.75
N GLN A 7 -16.71 -9.69 4.97
CA GLN A 7 -17.37 -8.87 3.97
C GLN A 7 -16.87 -9.21 2.58
N PRO A 8 -17.72 -9.07 1.54
CA PRO A 8 -17.25 -9.18 0.16
C PRO A 8 -16.11 -8.18 -0.10
N THR A 9 -15.05 -8.64 -0.77
CA THR A 9 -13.87 -7.81 -1.05
C THR A 9 -14.22 -6.50 -1.78
N LEU A 10 -15.20 -6.54 -2.69
CA LEU A 10 -15.64 -5.39 -3.48
C LEU A 10 -16.74 -4.54 -2.82
N SER A 11 -17.23 -4.91 -1.63
CA SER A 11 -18.20 -4.08 -0.91
C SER A 11 -17.53 -3.01 -0.02
N LEU A 12 -16.21 -3.02 0.04
CA LEU A 12 -15.45 -2.10 0.88
C LEU A 12 -14.99 -0.89 0.05
N LYS A 13 -15.29 0.30 0.55
CA LYS A 13 -14.98 1.58 -0.11
C LYS A 13 -13.59 2.07 0.25
N PRO A 14 -12.72 2.37 -0.72
CA PRO A 14 -11.43 2.99 -0.46
C PRO A 14 -11.57 4.40 0.12
N THR A 15 -10.58 4.80 0.92
CA THR A 15 -10.44 6.16 1.46
C THR A 15 -9.18 6.85 0.97
N GLN A 16 -8.60 6.32 -0.10
CA GLN A 16 -7.48 6.89 -0.83
C GLN A 16 -7.64 6.64 -2.33
N PHE A 17 -7.04 7.48 -3.16
CA PHE A 17 -7.17 7.43 -4.62
C PHE A 17 -6.23 6.44 -5.28
N SER A 18 -5.07 6.21 -4.67
CA SER A 18 -3.99 5.47 -5.31
C SER A 18 -3.28 4.50 -4.37
N LEU A 19 -2.50 3.62 -4.98
CA LEU A 19 -1.64 2.65 -4.30
C LEU A 19 -0.39 2.39 -5.14
N GLY A 20 0.62 1.72 -4.56
CA GLY A 20 1.79 1.24 -5.30
C GLY A 20 1.58 -0.18 -5.80
N VAL A 21 1.44 -0.35 -7.11
CA VAL A 21 1.16 -1.66 -7.73
C VAL A 21 2.26 -2.68 -7.46
N VAL A 22 3.53 -2.27 -7.35
CA VAL A 22 4.64 -3.19 -7.03
C VAL A 22 4.45 -3.89 -5.67
N GLU A 23 3.95 -3.18 -4.66
CA GLU A 23 3.61 -3.78 -3.38
C GLU A 23 2.44 -4.78 -3.51
N VAL A 24 1.45 -4.44 -4.33
CA VAL A 24 0.32 -5.35 -4.63
C VAL A 24 0.81 -6.63 -5.29
N GLU A 25 1.61 -6.52 -6.34
CA GLU A 25 2.16 -7.68 -7.06
C GLU A 25 2.97 -8.59 -6.14
N TYR A 26 3.78 -8.02 -5.26
CA TYR A 26 4.51 -8.78 -4.24
C TYR A 26 3.56 -9.57 -3.33
N LYS A 27 2.48 -8.91 -2.85
CA LYS A 27 1.48 -9.56 -1.99
C LYS A 27 0.70 -10.65 -2.73
N VAL A 28 0.31 -10.42 -3.99
CA VAL A 28 -0.35 -11.42 -4.84
C VAL A 28 0.53 -12.65 -5.02
N LYS A 29 1.80 -12.45 -5.40
CA LYS A 29 2.76 -13.57 -5.54
C LYS A 29 2.90 -14.39 -4.26
N LYS A 30 2.92 -13.72 -3.11
CA LYS A 30 2.95 -14.38 -1.80
C LYS A 30 1.67 -15.20 -1.55
N MET A 31 0.49 -14.64 -1.80
CA MET A 31 -0.80 -15.30 -1.60
C MET A 31 -0.98 -16.51 -2.54
N MET A 32 -0.55 -16.41 -3.80
CA MET A 32 -0.66 -17.50 -4.78
C MET A 32 0.22 -18.71 -4.46
N LYS A 33 1.24 -18.55 -3.62
CA LYS A 33 2.08 -19.66 -3.14
C LYS A 33 1.48 -20.38 -1.92
N MET A 34 0.42 -19.84 -1.33
CA MET A 34 -0.22 -20.40 -0.14
C MET A 34 -1.22 -21.49 -0.52
N SER A 35 -1.28 -22.57 0.27
CA SER A 35 -2.40 -23.49 0.21
C SER A 35 -3.71 -22.78 0.61
N ARG A 36 -4.86 -23.38 0.26
CA ARG A 36 -6.19 -22.82 0.63
C ARG A 36 -6.31 -22.55 2.14
N HIS A 37 -5.81 -23.47 2.96
CA HIS A 37 -5.83 -23.34 4.42
C HIS A 37 -4.90 -22.21 4.90
N GLN A 38 -3.68 -22.12 4.38
CA GLN A 38 -2.73 -21.04 4.71
C GLN A 38 -3.27 -19.69 4.30
N LEU A 39 -3.87 -19.57 3.11
CA LEU A 39 -4.46 -18.31 2.64
C LEU A 39 -5.63 -17.88 3.54
N LYS A 40 -6.51 -18.82 3.95
CA LYS A 40 -7.60 -18.52 4.88
C LYS A 40 -7.05 -18.01 6.19
N LYS A 41 -6.07 -18.69 6.81
CA LYS A 41 -5.43 -18.27 8.05
C LYS A 41 -4.81 -16.87 7.90
N PHE A 42 -4.08 -16.65 6.80
CA PHE A 42 -3.45 -15.35 6.51
C PHE A 42 -4.46 -14.20 6.41
N ILE A 43 -5.63 -14.42 5.79
CA ILE A 43 -6.71 -13.41 5.75
C ILE A 43 -7.30 -13.18 7.14
N ASP A 44 -7.46 -14.23 7.94
CA ASP A 44 -8.00 -14.15 9.28
C ASP A 44 -7.08 -13.40 10.25
N GLU A 45 -5.78 -13.49 10.05
CA GLU A 45 -4.74 -12.79 10.85
C GLU A 45 -4.57 -11.31 10.44
N HIS A 46 -5.10 -10.91 9.26
CA HIS A 46 -4.95 -9.56 8.73
C HIS A 46 -6.33 -8.90 8.49
N PRO A 47 -7.11 -8.63 9.55
CA PRO A 47 -8.40 -7.98 9.39
C PRO A 47 -8.26 -6.60 8.76
N ILE A 48 -9.21 -6.24 7.90
CA ILE A 48 -9.27 -4.92 7.28
C ILE A 48 -9.94 -3.96 8.28
N PRO A 49 -9.24 -2.92 8.76
CA PRO A 49 -9.85 -1.92 9.61
C PRO A 49 -10.80 -1.06 8.78
N ILE A 50 -12.04 -0.93 9.26
CA ILE A 50 -13.09 -0.17 8.57
C ILE A 50 -13.79 0.81 9.51
N VAL A 51 -14.28 1.87 8.89
CA VAL A 51 -15.25 2.80 9.47
C VAL A 51 -16.61 2.58 8.82
N ILE A 52 -17.69 2.54 9.61
CA ILE A 52 -19.06 2.55 9.09
C ILE A 52 -19.50 4.01 8.94
N SER A 53 -19.86 4.44 7.75
CA SER A 53 -20.31 5.80 7.47
C SER A 53 -21.75 6.03 7.98
N PRO A 54 -22.23 7.29 8.09
CA PRO A 54 -23.64 7.60 8.44
C PRO A 54 -24.65 6.96 7.50
N TRP A 55 -24.29 6.73 6.24
CA TRP A 55 -25.11 6.06 5.22
C TRP A 55 -24.76 4.58 5.04
N LYS A 56 -24.06 4.00 6.04
CA LYS A 56 -23.75 2.55 6.16
C LYS A 56 -22.76 2.00 5.13
N GLU A 57 -21.99 2.83 4.45
CA GLU A 57 -20.83 2.36 3.66
C GLU A 57 -19.71 1.87 4.59
N LEU A 58 -19.00 0.84 4.15
CA LEU A 58 -17.86 0.25 4.86
C LEU A 58 -16.57 0.84 4.30
N CYS A 59 -16.06 1.91 4.93
CA CYS A 59 -14.89 2.63 4.46
C CYS A 59 -13.60 2.02 5.01
N ILE A 60 -12.68 1.60 4.15
CA ILE A 60 -11.36 1.06 4.52
C ILE A 60 -10.51 2.19 5.11
N THR A 61 -9.86 1.98 6.26
CA THR A 61 -8.97 3.00 6.85
C THR A 61 -7.48 2.67 6.67
N ASP A 62 -7.16 1.41 6.44
CA ASP A 62 -5.82 0.91 6.14
C ASP A 62 -5.91 -0.40 5.33
N HIS A 63 -4.78 -0.97 4.95
CA HIS A 63 -4.68 -2.24 4.21
C HIS A 63 -5.19 -2.19 2.76
N HIS A 64 -5.26 -1.02 2.12
CA HIS A 64 -5.68 -0.88 0.72
C HIS A 64 -4.87 -1.77 -0.24
N HIS A 65 -3.53 -1.84 -0.10
CA HIS A 65 -2.69 -2.73 -0.90
C HIS A 65 -2.99 -4.21 -0.65
N PHE A 66 -3.35 -4.57 0.58
CA PHE A 66 -3.67 -5.95 0.94
C PHE A 66 -5.01 -6.38 0.34
N ILE A 67 -6.05 -5.57 0.47
CA ILE A 67 -7.37 -5.91 -0.08
C ILE A 67 -7.35 -5.90 -1.61
N PHE A 68 -6.59 -5.00 -2.25
CA PHE A 68 -6.39 -5.01 -3.70
C PHE A 68 -5.68 -6.31 -4.14
N ALA A 69 -4.68 -6.77 -3.37
CA ALA A 69 -4.03 -8.05 -3.62
C ALA A 69 -4.96 -9.25 -3.38
N CYS A 70 -5.83 -9.20 -2.37
CA CYS A 70 -6.88 -10.19 -2.14
C CYS A 70 -7.80 -10.34 -3.35
N TRP A 71 -8.24 -9.22 -3.93
CA TRP A 71 -9.06 -9.23 -5.13
C TRP A 71 -8.33 -9.90 -6.31
N HIS A 72 -7.07 -9.53 -6.59
CA HIS A 72 -6.26 -10.14 -7.63
C HIS A 72 -6.00 -11.64 -7.40
N ALA A 73 -5.88 -12.06 -6.14
CA ALA A 73 -5.75 -13.46 -5.75
C ALA A 73 -7.11 -14.20 -5.69
N ASN A 74 -8.18 -13.62 -6.25
CA ASN A 74 -9.53 -14.17 -6.29
C ASN A 74 -10.17 -14.45 -4.91
N VAL A 75 -9.75 -13.76 -3.87
CA VAL A 75 -10.32 -13.83 -2.53
C VAL A 75 -11.64 -13.06 -2.54
N LYS A 76 -12.75 -13.78 -2.38
CA LYS A 76 -14.11 -13.21 -2.47
C LYS A 76 -14.54 -12.45 -1.22
N LYS A 77 -14.05 -12.85 -0.05
CA LYS A 77 -14.40 -12.24 1.24
C LYS A 77 -13.16 -12.06 2.10
N VAL A 78 -13.10 -10.94 2.81
CA VAL A 78 -12.03 -10.63 3.77
C VAL A 78 -12.62 -10.40 5.16
N ARG A 79 -11.81 -10.69 6.18
CA ARG A 79 -12.17 -10.36 7.56
C ARG A 79 -12.08 -8.85 7.75
N VAL A 80 -13.08 -8.27 8.41
CA VAL A 80 -13.11 -6.84 8.75
C VAL A 80 -13.11 -6.63 10.26
N GLU A 81 -12.60 -5.48 10.67
CA GLU A 81 -12.65 -5.00 12.05
C GLU A 81 -13.15 -3.55 12.06
N ILE A 82 -14.19 -3.29 12.86
CA ILE A 82 -14.77 -1.95 12.95
C ILE A 82 -13.92 -1.12 13.92
N VAL A 83 -13.24 -0.10 13.40
CA VAL A 83 -12.44 0.83 14.22
C VAL A 83 -13.25 2.04 14.67
N LYS A 84 -14.29 2.38 13.90
CA LYS A 84 -15.23 3.45 14.25
C LYS A 84 -16.59 3.21 13.57
N ASP A 85 -17.68 3.52 14.27
CA ASP A 85 -19.04 3.42 13.73
C ASP A 85 -19.73 4.79 13.83
N PHE A 86 -20.09 5.35 12.67
CA PHE A 86 -20.85 6.59 12.53
C PHE A 86 -22.29 6.34 12.02
N SER A 87 -22.74 5.07 11.92
CA SER A 87 -24.05 4.73 11.33
C SER A 87 -25.25 5.39 12.02
N ASN A 88 -25.11 5.72 13.30
CA ASN A 88 -26.12 6.42 14.09
C ASN A 88 -25.85 7.93 14.25
N SER A 89 -24.81 8.45 13.60
CA SER A 89 -24.47 9.87 13.68
C SER A 89 -25.30 10.69 12.68
N LYS A 90 -25.54 11.96 13.01
CA LYS A 90 -26.21 12.91 12.12
C LYS A 90 -25.19 13.74 11.30
N LEU A 91 -23.96 13.23 11.11
CA LEU A 91 -22.96 13.92 10.35
C LEU A 91 -23.37 14.06 8.88
N SER A 92 -23.24 15.26 8.36
CA SER A 92 -23.32 15.49 6.91
C SER A 92 -22.12 14.85 6.20
N TYR A 93 -22.18 14.73 4.87
CA TYR A 93 -21.11 14.20 4.05
C TYR A 93 -19.77 14.92 4.33
N VAL A 94 -19.79 16.24 4.32
CA VAL A 94 -18.60 17.07 4.56
C VAL A 94 -18.06 16.86 5.98
N GLN A 95 -18.93 16.81 6.98
CA GLN A 95 -18.53 16.59 8.37
C GLN A 95 -17.91 15.20 8.58
N PHE A 96 -18.49 14.17 7.97
CA PHE A 96 -17.93 12.82 8.02
C PHE A 96 -16.52 12.78 7.45
N TRP A 97 -16.30 13.30 6.23
CA TRP A 97 -14.96 13.28 5.62
C TRP A 97 -13.95 14.17 6.34
N LYS A 98 -14.38 15.27 6.96
CA LYS A 98 -13.52 16.04 7.89
C LYS A 98 -13.09 15.18 9.09
N GLN A 99 -14.00 14.37 9.65
CA GLN A 99 -13.65 13.44 10.73
C GLN A 99 -12.70 12.34 10.26
N MET A 100 -12.93 11.76 9.08
CA MET A 100 -12.03 10.76 8.49
C MET A 100 -10.61 11.31 8.31
N ALA A 101 -10.48 12.53 7.80
CA ALA A 101 -9.18 13.19 7.65
C ALA A 101 -8.52 13.47 9.01
N LYS A 102 -9.27 14.00 9.99
CA LYS A 102 -8.77 14.29 11.36
C LYS A 102 -8.26 13.02 12.07
N LEU A 103 -8.88 11.89 11.83
CA LEU A 103 -8.50 10.59 12.41
C LEU A 103 -7.39 9.88 11.61
N ASN A 104 -6.88 10.49 10.54
CA ASN A 104 -5.95 9.87 9.60
C ASN A 104 -6.49 8.56 8.97
N TYR A 105 -7.79 8.50 8.72
CA TYR A 105 -8.46 7.36 8.08
C TYR A 105 -8.68 7.57 6.58
N ALA A 106 -8.34 8.75 6.04
CA ALA A 106 -8.45 9.05 4.63
C ALA A 106 -7.22 9.81 4.13
N TYR A 107 -6.71 9.43 2.95
CA TYR A 107 -5.63 10.11 2.25
C TYR A 107 -6.16 10.61 0.91
N LEU A 108 -6.48 11.90 0.84
CA LEU A 108 -7.20 12.50 -0.29
C LEU A 108 -6.27 13.17 -1.32
N ILE A 109 -5.05 12.68 -1.44
CA ILE A 109 -4.11 13.11 -2.48
C ILE A 109 -4.15 12.08 -3.61
N ASP A 110 -4.18 12.55 -4.86
CA ASP A 110 -4.23 11.69 -6.04
C ASP A 110 -2.85 11.06 -6.37
N GLN A 111 -2.81 10.22 -7.41
CA GLN A 111 -1.59 9.53 -7.85
C GLN A 111 -0.50 10.48 -8.40
N PHE A 112 -0.85 11.72 -8.69
CA PHE A 112 0.09 12.75 -9.15
C PHE A 112 0.64 13.61 -8.01
N GLY A 113 0.08 13.45 -6.80
CA GLY A 113 0.44 14.23 -5.62
C GLY A 113 -0.36 15.51 -5.46
N ASN A 114 -1.47 15.66 -6.20
CA ASN A 114 -2.36 16.81 -6.12
C ASN A 114 -3.49 16.57 -5.13
N GLY A 115 -3.88 17.61 -4.41
CA GLY A 115 -5.00 17.55 -3.48
C GLY A 115 -4.85 18.49 -2.28
N PRO A 116 -5.76 18.36 -1.28
CA PRO A 116 -6.74 17.27 -1.16
C PRO A 116 -7.86 17.35 -2.21
N GLN A 117 -8.13 16.21 -2.86
CA GLN A 117 -9.24 16.05 -3.78
C GLN A 117 -10.55 15.85 -3.03
N SER A 118 -11.69 16.16 -3.67
CA SER A 118 -12.99 15.88 -3.09
C SER A 118 -13.20 14.38 -2.87
N PRO A 119 -13.69 13.95 -1.70
CA PRO A 119 -14.02 12.54 -1.44
C PRO A 119 -15.09 11.97 -2.39
N LEU A 120 -15.84 12.83 -3.07
CA LEU A 120 -16.81 12.42 -4.11
C LEU A 120 -16.15 11.69 -5.28
N TYR A 121 -14.86 11.95 -5.53
CA TYR A 121 -14.09 11.31 -6.60
C TYR A 121 -13.39 10.02 -6.16
N LEU A 122 -13.51 9.62 -4.89
CA LEU A 122 -13.00 8.33 -4.45
C LEU A 122 -13.68 7.20 -5.22
N PRO A 123 -12.93 6.17 -5.64
CA PRO A 123 -13.51 5.03 -6.33
C PRO A 123 -14.59 4.34 -5.47
N SER A 124 -15.59 3.78 -6.12
CA SER A 124 -16.67 3.03 -5.46
C SER A 124 -16.17 1.76 -4.78
N ASP A 125 -15.14 1.14 -5.35
CA ASP A 125 -14.44 -0.01 -4.79
C ASP A 125 -12.96 -0.01 -5.19
N ILE A 126 -12.20 -0.97 -4.67
CA ILE A 126 -10.74 -1.02 -4.83
C ILE A 126 -10.27 -1.12 -6.29
N ARG A 127 -11.09 -1.59 -7.23
CA ARG A 127 -10.73 -1.73 -8.65
C ARG A 127 -10.46 -0.40 -9.34
N GLY A 128 -11.10 0.66 -8.86
CA GLY A 128 -10.94 2.02 -9.38
C GLY A 128 -9.72 2.76 -8.83
N MET A 129 -8.93 2.16 -7.95
CA MET A 129 -7.73 2.81 -7.41
C MET A 129 -6.63 2.91 -8.46
N ALA A 130 -6.02 4.08 -8.55
CA ALA A 130 -4.93 4.35 -9.51
C ALA A 130 -3.58 3.80 -9.02
N ASP A 131 -2.67 3.51 -9.96
CA ASP A 131 -1.27 3.25 -9.63
C ASP A 131 -0.50 4.56 -9.41
N ASP A 132 0.21 4.65 -8.29
CA ASP A 132 1.21 5.68 -8.03
C ASP A 132 2.62 5.07 -8.07
N PRO A 133 3.40 5.29 -9.17
CA PRO A 133 4.74 4.76 -9.28
C PRO A 133 5.70 5.26 -8.19
N TYR A 134 5.50 6.48 -7.67
CA TYR A 134 6.29 6.98 -6.55
C TYR A 134 5.95 6.26 -5.24
N ARG A 135 4.69 5.83 -5.05
CA ARG A 135 4.30 5.00 -3.92
C ARG A 135 4.95 3.60 -4.02
N SER A 136 5.06 3.06 -5.24
CA SER A 136 5.84 1.85 -5.52
C SER A 136 7.31 2.04 -5.21
N LEU A 137 7.92 3.17 -5.64
CA LEU A 137 9.32 3.49 -5.35
C LEU A 137 9.57 3.60 -3.85
N ALA A 138 8.71 4.28 -3.11
CA ALA A 138 8.83 4.41 -1.65
C ALA A 138 8.84 3.03 -0.98
N TRP A 139 7.94 2.12 -1.38
CA TRP A 139 7.90 0.76 -0.84
C TRP A 139 9.19 -0.03 -1.15
N ILE A 140 9.71 0.05 -2.39
CA ILE A 140 10.96 -0.60 -2.77
C ILE A 140 12.11 -0.09 -1.91
N VAL A 141 12.28 1.23 -1.81
CA VAL A 141 13.37 1.87 -1.04
C VAL A 141 13.32 1.47 0.44
N ARG A 142 12.11 1.34 0.99
CA ARG A 142 11.93 0.82 2.36
C ARG A 142 12.32 -0.66 2.46
N LYS A 143 11.96 -1.48 1.48
CA LYS A 143 12.33 -2.91 1.45
C LYS A 143 13.84 -3.12 1.33
N GLU A 144 14.52 -2.19 0.65
CA GLU A 144 15.99 -2.14 0.58
C GLU A 144 16.65 -1.58 1.86
N GLY A 145 15.88 -1.33 2.92
CA GLY A 145 16.39 -0.90 4.22
C GLY A 145 16.91 0.55 4.27
N ALA A 146 16.52 1.40 3.32
CA ALA A 146 16.97 2.79 3.32
C ALA A 146 16.23 3.68 4.32
N TYR A 147 15.06 3.26 4.79
CA TYR A 147 14.34 3.82 5.91
C TYR A 147 13.46 2.75 6.59
N GLU A 148 13.09 2.98 7.85
CA GLU A 148 12.33 2.02 8.65
C GLU A 148 10.82 2.19 8.48
N LYS A 149 10.10 1.06 8.62
CA LYS A 149 8.66 1.12 8.85
C LYS A 149 8.39 1.77 10.21
N ASN A 150 7.46 2.70 10.27
CA ASN A 150 7.04 3.34 11.50
C ASN A 150 5.51 3.39 11.63
N LYS A 151 5.02 3.93 12.74
CA LYS A 151 3.59 4.02 13.06
C LYS A 151 2.91 5.30 12.49
N ALA A 152 3.66 6.17 11.80
CA ALA A 152 3.09 7.38 11.23
C ALA A 152 2.12 7.00 10.10
N SER A 153 0.92 7.56 10.17
CA SER A 153 -0.08 7.38 9.13
C SER A 153 0.46 7.87 7.78
N PHE A 154 0.18 7.10 6.73
CA PHE A 154 0.57 7.45 5.36
C PHE A 154 2.07 7.65 5.13
N SER A 155 2.92 7.05 5.97
CA SER A 155 4.37 7.17 5.94
C SER A 155 4.96 6.98 4.53
N GLU A 156 4.56 5.93 3.81
CA GLU A 156 5.05 5.70 2.45
C GLU A 156 4.56 6.75 1.44
N PHE A 157 3.42 7.41 1.67
CA PHE A 157 3.01 8.56 0.84
C PHE A 157 3.84 9.80 1.11
N VAL A 158 4.28 10.01 2.35
CA VAL A 158 5.24 11.09 2.67
C VAL A 158 6.53 10.88 1.90
N TRP A 159 7.08 9.66 1.88
CA TRP A 159 8.26 9.29 1.10
C TRP A 159 8.02 9.39 -0.41
N SER A 160 6.85 8.96 -0.91
CA SER A 160 6.54 9.09 -2.33
C SER A 160 6.50 10.54 -2.78
N ASN A 161 5.94 11.43 -1.95
CA ASN A 161 5.92 12.87 -2.22
C ASN A 161 7.32 13.50 -2.16
N PHE A 162 8.19 13.04 -1.26
CA PHE A 162 9.60 13.45 -1.25
C PHE A 162 10.29 13.08 -2.56
N PHE A 163 10.19 11.84 -3.02
CA PHE A 163 10.78 11.41 -4.30
C PHE A 163 10.14 12.10 -5.50
N ARG A 164 8.85 12.40 -5.46
CA ARG A 164 8.12 13.14 -6.50
C ARG A 164 8.64 14.56 -6.61
N LYS A 165 8.87 15.26 -5.49
CA LYS A 165 9.48 16.61 -5.47
C LYS A 165 10.91 16.61 -6.06
N LYS A 166 11.62 15.49 -5.98
CA LYS A 166 12.94 15.30 -6.62
C LYS A 166 12.84 14.87 -8.09
N ASN A 167 11.64 14.72 -8.61
CA ASN A 167 11.36 14.41 -10.01
C ASN A 167 12.07 13.14 -10.54
N LEU A 168 12.20 12.11 -9.71
CA LEU A 168 13.01 10.93 -10.02
C LEU A 168 12.45 10.12 -11.20
N LEU A 169 11.13 10.11 -11.41
CA LEU A 169 10.46 9.29 -12.44
C LEU A 169 9.99 10.09 -13.66
N SER A 170 10.24 11.41 -13.73
CA SER A 170 9.66 12.29 -14.75
C SER A 170 9.99 11.89 -16.20
N LYS A 171 11.15 11.27 -16.42
CA LYS A 171 11.64 10.90 -17.77
C LYS A 171 11.44 9.41 -18.09
N GLN A 172 10.95 8.59 -17.17
CA GLN A 172 11.11 7.14 -17.27
C GLN A 172 9.82 6.34 -17.08
N GLY A 173 8.73 6.95 -16.63
CA GLY A 173 7.46 6.26 -16.37
C GLY A 173 7.62 5.03 -15.44
N LYS A 174 6.69 4.08 -15.53
CA LYS A 174 6.72 2.82 -14.74
C LYS A 174 7.99 1.99 -14.97
N HIS A 175 8.51 2.00 -16.19
CA HIS A 175 9.69 1.20 -16.56
C HIS A 175 11.00 1.75 -15.99
N GLY A 176 10.96 2.97 -15.46
CA GLY A 176 12.11 3.64 -14.87
C GLY A 176 12.41 3.27 -13.42
N LEU A 177 11.51 2.58 -12.70
CA LEU A 177 11.67 2.28 -11.27
C LEU A 177 13.04 1.66 -10.96
N LYS A 178 13.43 0.61 -11.66
CA LYS A 178 14.73 -0.07 -11.43
C LYS A 178 15.93 0.86 -11.58
N LYS A 179 15.88 1.82 -12.53
CA LYS A 179 16.97 2.74 -12.82
C LYS A 179 17.15 3.81 -11.76
N VAL A 180 16.09 4.14 -11.02
CA VAL A 180 16.10 5.23 -10.03
C VAL A 180 16.22 4.76 -8.59
N VAL A 181 16.07 3.45 -8.31
CA VAL A 181 16.12 2.90 -6.94
C VAL A 181 17.41 3.29 -6.23
N GLY A 182 18.57 3.13 -6.87
CA GLY A 182 19.87 3.50 -6.27
C GLY A 182 19.93 4.98 -5.87
N LYS A 183 19.48 5.87 -6.76
CA LYS A 183 19.40 7.32 -6.47
C LYS A 183 18.42 7.61 -5.35
N ALA A 184 17.26 6.93 -5.33
CA ALA A 184 16.26 7.10 -4.27
C ALA A 184 16.78 6.62 -2.90
N ILE A 185 17.55 5.53 -2.85
CA ILE A 185 18.22 5.04 -1.64
C ILE A 185 19.23 6.08 -1.14
N THR A 186 20.08 6.65 -2.02
CA THR A 186 21.02 7.71 -1.65
C THR A 186 20.30 8.92 -1.06
N LEU A 187 19.21 9.38 -1.69
CA LEU A 187 18.39 10.48 -1.18
C LEU A 187 17.72 10.15 0.15
N ALA A 188 17.24 8.92 0.32
CA ALA A 188 16.61 8.50 1.57
C ALA A 188 17.56 8.48 2.77
N LYS A 189 18.87 8.31 2.51
CA LYS A 189 19.93 8.34 3.53
C LYS A 189 20.57 9.71 3.70
N SER A 190 20.19 10.70 2.90
CA SER A 190 20.75 12.05 2.95
C SER A 190 20.13 12.90 4.06
N ALA A 191 20.79 14.01 4.42
CA ALA A 191 20.26 14.99 5.38
C ALA A 191 18.92 15.62 4.93
N GLU A 192 18.65 15.65 3.63
CA GLU A 192 17.37 16.15 3.10
C GLU A 192 16.16 15.33 3.53
N ALA A 193 16.37 14.08 3.89
CA ALA A 193 15.33 13.17 4.35
C ALA A 193 15.21 13.11 5.90
N ALA A 194 16.01 13.88 6.65
CA ALA A 194 16.14 13.76 8.10
C ALA A 194 14.82 13.90 8.88
N ASN A 195 13.89 14.68 8.37
CA ASN A 195 12.58 14.92 8.99
C ASN A 195 11.48 13.97 8.50
N LEU A 196 11.82 12.99 7.64
CA LEU A 196 10.84 12.04 7.12
C LEU A 196 10.62 10.86 8.09
N PRO A 197 9.41 10.31 8.12
CA PRO A 197 9.07 9.23 9.05
C PRO A 197 9.91 7.98 8.79
N GLY A 198 10.58 7.47 9.82
CA GLY A 198 11.43 6.28 9.72
C GLY A 198 12.82 6.54 9.12
N TYR A 199 13.24 7.80 8.99
CA TYR A 199 14.60 8.13 8.59
C TYR A 199 15.64 7.45 9.48
N ILE A 200 16.67 6.89 8.88
CA ILE A 200 17.78 6.25 9.57
C ILE A 200 18.97 7.20 9.54
N SER A 201 19.30 7.81 10.69
CA SER A 201 20.46 8.70 10.76
C SER A 201 21.76 7.94 10.52
N PRO A 202 22.82 8.59 9.99
CA PRO A 202 24.12 7.95 9.81
C PRO A 202 24.68 7.35 11.11
N LYS A 203 24.46 8.00 12.25
CA LYS A 203 24.84 7.47 13.56
C LYS A 203 24.11 6.17 13.91
N LYS A 204 22.80 6.10 13.63
CA LYS A 204 22.02 4.87 13.86
C LYS A 204 22.44 3.74 12.92
N LEU A 205 22.73 4.08 11.66
CA LEU A 205 23.25 3.10 10.69
C LEU A 205 24.58 2.53 11.13
N GLN A 206 25.51 3.37 11.60
CA GLN A 206 26.81 2.94 12.10
C GLN A 206 26.65 2.03 13.33
N ALA A 207 25.80 2.38 14.28
CA ALA A 207 25.53 1.55 15.46
C ALA A 207 24.98 0.16 15.10
N VAL A 208 24.14 0.05 14.06
CA VAL A 208 23.63 -1.25 13.58
C VAL A 208 24.76 -2.06 12.91
N ILE A 209 25.63 -1.42 12.15
CA ILE A 209 26.80 -2.07 11.54
C ILE A 209 27.75 -2.59 12.62
N ASP A 210 28.06 -1.78 13.64
CA ASP A 210 28.95 -2.16 14.73
C ASP A 210 28.38 -3.33 15.52
N GLN A 211 27.07 -3.31 15.85
CA GLN A 211 26.39 -4.44 16.51
C GLN A 211 26.34 -5.72 15.66
N SER A 212 26.25 -5.58 14.34
CA SER A 212 26.29 -6.73 13.42
C SER A 212 27.68 -7.30 13.26
N ALA A 213 28.73 -6.45 13.34
CA ALA A 213 30.12 -6.87 13.31
C ALA A 213 30.52 -7.62 14.61
N GLU A 214 29.92 -7.28 15.76
CA GLU A 214 30.12 -8.00 17.03
C GLU A 214 29.42 -9.36 17.08
N ARG A 215 28.42 -9.61 16.21
CA ARG A 215 27.73 -10.90 16.06
C ARG A 215 28.39 -11.73 14.98
N THR A 216 29.63 -12.16 15.18
CA THR A 216 30.37 -13.00 14.21
C THR A 216 29.84 -14.43 14.04
N ASP A 217 28.76 -14.82 14.72
CA ASP A 217 28.25 -16.21 14.72
C ASP A 217 26.96 -16.42 13.92
N TYR A 218 26.42 -15.39 13.25
CA TYR A 218 25.24 -15.57 12.42
C TYR A 218 25.57 -15.50 10.92
N ILE A 219 25.91 -16.65 10.36
CA ILE A 219 25.88 -16.87 8.91
C ILE A 219 24.41 -17.23 8.56
N PRO A 220 23.67 -16.39 7.82
CA PRO A 220 22.36 -16.79 7.31
C PRO A 220 22.58 -17.93 6.32
N LYS A 221 22.09 -19.14 6.64
CA LYS A 221 21.97 -20.22 5.66
C LYS A 221 20.96 -19.78 4.59
N ASP A 222 21.49 -19.49 3.41
CA ASP A 222 20.87 -19.53 2.10
C ASP A 222 19.37 -19.23 1.98
N GLU A 223 19.01 -17.96 1.88
CA GLU A 223 18.05 -17.59 0.85
C GLU A 223 18.85 -17.13 -0.39
N LYS A 224 19.00 -18.02 -1.37
CA LYS A 224 19.51 -17.69 -2.69
C LYS A 224 18.63 -16.61 -3.28
N THR A 225 19.03 -15.36 -3.13
CA THR A 225 18.50 -14.26 -3.93
C THR A 225 19.00 -14.45 -5.35
N GLY A 226 18.27 -15.24 -6.13
CA GLY A 226 18.40 -15.20 -7.58
C GLY A 226 18.08 -13.78 -8.08
N PRO A 227 18.69 -13.36 -9.19
CA PRO A 227 18.45 -12.03 -9.75
C PRO A 227 16.94 -11.84 -9.95
N LEU A 228 16.44 -10.65 -9.65
CA LEU A 228 15.03 -10.27 -9.84
C LEU A 228 14.58 -10.69 -11.23
N ALA A 229 13.83 -11.79 -11.29
CA ALA A 229 13.23 -12.25 -12.53
C ALA A 229 12.30 -11.16 -13.04
N THR A 230 12.48 -10.81 -14.29
CA THR A 230 11.61 -9.88 -15.02
C THR A 230 10.16 -10.24 -14.78
N ALA A 231 9.39 -9.30 -14.26
CA ALA A 231 7.97 -9.47 -14.07
C ALA A 231 7.32 -9.91 -15.40
N PRO A 232 6.50 -10.97 -15.41
CA PRO A 232 5.73 -11.29 -16.59
C PRO A 232 4.75 -10.15 -16.86
N THR A 233 4.81 -9.60 -18.04
CA THR A 233 3.85 -8.66 -18.60
C THR A 233 2.47 -9.32 -18.51
N LEU A 234 1.53 -8.72 -17.80
CA LEU A 234 0.12 -9.07 -17.89
C LEU A 234 -0.31 -8.81 -19.33
N LYS A 235 -0.31 -9.85 -20.16
CA LYS A 235 -0.95 -9.82 -21.47
C LYS A 235 -2.45 -9.66 -21.22
N SER A 236 -3.00 -8.60 -21.78
CA SER A 236 -4.42 -8.36 -21.89
C SER A 236 -5.07 -9.51 -22.66
N ASP A 237 -5.73 -10.44 -21.96
CA ASP A 237 -6.64 -11.38 -22.59
C ASP A 237 -7.98 -10.69 -22.92
N LEU A 238 -7.91 -9.75 -23.86
CA LEU A 238 -9.01 -9.29 -24.67
C LEU A 238 -8.98 -10.10 -25.98
N LYS A 239 -9.48 -11.32 -25.95
CA LYS A 239 -9.80 -12.07 -27.17
C LYS A 239 -11.24 -12.57 -27.16
N LYS A 240 -12.04 -11.80 -27.90
CA LYS A 240 -13.07 -12.23 -28.88
C LYS A 240 -14.15 -13.18 -28.36
N SER A 241 -15.27 -12.61 -27.92
CA SER A 241 -16.56 -13.22 -28.20
C SER A 241 -16.86 -12.97 -29.69
N LYS A 242 -16.63 -13.95 -30.54
CA LYS A 242 -17.22 -14.00 -31.87
C LYS A 242 -18.66 -14.46 -31.73
N THR A 243 -19.59 -13.54 -31.99
CA THR A 243 -20.94 -13.78 -32.45
C THR A 243 -20.94 -14.90 -33.51
N LYS A 244 -21.75 -15.93 -33.30
CA LYS A 244 -22.31 -16.76 -34.37
C LYS A 244 -23.79 -16.47 -34.46
N THR A 245 -24.15 -16.06 -35.64
CA THR A 245 -25.48 -16.01 -36.24
C THR A 245 -26.38 -17.13 -35.79
#